data_a60611906725d02844abcacff0533909
#
_entry.id   a60611906725d02844abcacff0533909
#
_cell.length_a   1.000
_cell.length_b   1.000
_cell.length_c   1.000
_cell.angle_alpha   90.00
_cell.angle_beta   90.00
_cell.angle_gamma   90.00
#
_symmetry.space_group_name_H-M   'P 1'
#
loop_
_entity.id
_entity.type
_entity.pdbx_description
1 polymer ?
#
loop_
_entity_poly.entity_id
_entity_poly.type
_entity_poly.pdbx_seq_one_letter_code
_entity_poly.pdbx_strand_id
1 'polypeptide(L)'
;MSTLQEEIKRRRTFAIISHPDAGKTTLTEKLLWFGGAIQVAGEVRGRKAARHATSDWMELEKQRGISVTSSVMQFPYREHMINLLDTPGHDDFSEDTYRTLTAVDSAVMVIDSVNGVEAQTIKLLNVCRMRDTPIITFINKLDRESRAPIELLDEIESVLGMQCAPMTWPIGMGKTFRGVYNLYTDTISFFDRNAEKGTSETIQGLDNPRLDELIGHQAEELRIDVELVRGASHSFDKQAYLSGKQTPVYFGSAINNFGVQSLLDAVVDLSPAPLPRQTASRPVAPDEAKFSGFVFKIQANMDPKHRDRIAFLRVCSGRFERGMKIKQVSSGKQLAVNNAITFMAQDRTTMDEAYSGDIIGIPNHGTIKLGDTFTEGEALKFIGIPSFAPEYFRRARIKNPLKMKQLQLGLKQLAEEGATQVFRPMLSNDLILGAVGILQFDVVAHRLEHEYGVDVAFENVDCATARWLRGSDNDLKAIADKYGFNVGLDGAGDYVYLAPNRVNLQMAQERYPDIQFLETREIA
;
A
#
# COMPACT_ATOMS: atom_id res chain seq x y z
N MET A 1 22.92 19.23 16.33
CA MET A 1 21.96 19.08 15.21
C MET A 1 22.50 17.96 14.32
N SER A 2 21.68 16.96 14.04
CA SER A 2 22.04 15.88 13.10
C SER A 2 22.19 16.44 11.68
N THR A 3 23.09 15.85 10.91
CA THR A 3 23.26 16.23 9.50
C THR A 3 22.09 15.69 8.67
N LEU A 4 21.85 16.28 7.48
CA LEU A 4 20.84 15.78 6.53
C LEU A 4 21.02 14.28 6.25
N GLN A 5 22.25 13.84 6.06
CA GLN A 5 22.56 12.44 5.77
C GLN A 5 22.27 11.51 6.95
N GLU A 6 22.52 11.94 8.19
CA GLU A 6 22.19 11.17 9.40
C GLU A 6 20.67 11.00 9.52
N GLU A 7 19.92 12.08 9.30
CA GLU A 7 18.46 12.04 9.35
C GLU A 7 17.86 11.12 8.26
N ILE A 8 18.39 11.15 7.04
CA ILE A 8 17.96 10.26 5.96
C ILE A 8 18.25 8.80 6.31
N LYS A 9 19.43 8.49 6.82
CA LYS A 9 19.83 7.12 7.21
C LYS A 9 18.93 6.52 8.29
N ARG A 10 18.33 7.35 9.14
CA ARG A 10 17.41 6.93 10.20
C ARG A 10 15.99 6.59 9.69
N ARG A 11 15.60 6.93 8.45
CA ARG A 11 14.25 6.69 7.94
C ARG A 11 14.11 5.30 7.38
N ARG A 12 12.98 4.67 7.73
CA ARG A 12 12.51 3.42 7.13
C ARG A 12 11.07 3.61 6.71
N THR A 13 10.81 3.46 5.42
CA THR A 13 9.47 3.65 4.87
C THR A 13 9.05 2.39 4.16
N PHE A 14 8.05 1.70 4.70
CA PHE A 14 7.60 0.42 4.19
C PHE A 14 6.07 0.32 4.18
N ALA A 15 5.57 -0.53 3.28
CA ALA A 15 4.16 -0.91 3.23
C ALA A 15 3.97 -2.35 3.72
N ILE A 16 2.79 -2.64 4.28
CA ILE A 16 2.38 -4.02 4.54
C ILE A 16 1.42 -4.46 3.45
N ILE A 17 1.75 -5.56 2.78
CA ILE A 17 0.97 -6.17 1.70
C ILE A 17 0.57 -7.59 2.07
N SER A 18 -0.64 -7.99 1.69
CA SER A 18 -1.13 -9.35 1.94
C SER A 18 -2.40 -9.64 1.14
N HIS A 19 -2.76 -10.91 1.06
CA HIS A 19 -4.14 -11.30 0.76
C HIS A 19 -5.10 -10.89 1.90
N PRO A 20 -6.40 -10.65 1.64
CA PRO A 20 -7.40 -10.48 2.69
C PRO A 20 -7.32 -11.60 3.75
N ASP A 21 -7.58 -11.26 4.98
CA ASP A 21 -7.56 -12.19 6.13
C ASP A 21 -6.23 -12.84 6.49
N ALA A 22 -5.11 -12.56 5.81
CA ALA A 22 -3.79 -13.05 6.21
C ALA A 22 -3.30 -12.48 7.56
N GLY A 23 -4.02 -11.49 8.11
CA GLY A 23 -3.73 -10.90 9.42
C GLY A 23 -2.96 -9.58 9.35
N LYS A 24 -3.02 -8.89 8.21
CA LYS A 24 -2.36 -7.60 7.97
C LYS A 24 -2.72 -6.55 9.02
N THR A 25 -4.00 -6.25 9.19
CA THR A 25 -4.47 -5.24 10.15
C THR A 25 -4.06 -5.58 11.59
N THR A 26 -4.12 -6.87 11.96
CA THR A 26 -3.62 -7.33 13.26
C THR A 26 -2.12 -7.07 13.40
N LEU A 27 -1.33 -7.39 12.37
CA LEU A 27 0.11 -7.15 12.36
C LEU A 27 0.43 -5.66 12.46
N THR A 28 -0.26 -4.81 11.70
CA THR A 28 -0.13 -3.35 11.75
C THR A 28 -0.32 -2.82 13.18
N GLU A 29 -1.42 -3.19 13.84
CA GLU A 29 -1.70 -2.80 15.22
C GLU A 29 -0.59 -3.26 16.20
N LYS A 30 -0.10 -4.49 16.00
CA LYS A 30 0.98 -5.01 16.85
C LYS A 30 2.31 -4.30 16.61
N LEU A 31 2.67 -3.99 15.36
CA LEU A 31 3.86 -3.21 15.05
C LEU A 31 3.81 -1.82 15.70
N LEU A 32 2.66 -1.14 15.66
CA LEU A 32 2.44 0.15 16.33
C LEU A 32 2.58 0.04 17.85
N TRP A 33 2.06 -1.04 18.43
CA TRP A 33 2.17 -1.29 19.85
C TRP A 33 3.61 -1.58 20.30
N PHE A 34 4.32 -2.46 19.58
CA PHE A 34 5.75 -2.73 19.85
C PHE A 34 6.62 -1.50 19.63
N GLY A 35 6.25 -0.65 18.66
CA GLY A 35 6.89 0.64 18.41
C GLY A 35 6.55 1.73 19.43
N GLY A 36 5.63 1.45 20.39
CA GLY A 36 5.20 2.42 21.40
C GLY A 36 4.31 3.54 20.87
N ALA A 37 3.81 3.42 19.64
CA ALA A 37 2.92 4.41 19.03
C ALA A 37 1.49 4.36 19.59
N ILE A 38 1.06 3.19 20.08
CA ILE A 38 -0.23 2.98 20.73
C ILE A 38 -0.04 2.23 22.06
N GLN A 39 -0.87 2.54 23.06
CA GLN A 39 -0.75 1.93 24.39
C GLN A 39 -1.36 0.52 24.47
N VAL A 40 -2.41 0.25 23.68
CA VAL A 40 -3.09 -1.05 23.61
C VAL A 40 -3.46 -1.33 22.16
N ALA A 41 -3.00 -2.46 21.64
CA ALA A 41 -3.39 -2.90 20.31
C ALA A 41 -4.87 -3.33 20.27
N GLY A 42 -5.64 -2.90 19.27
CA GLY A 42 -7.00 -3.36 19.03
C GLY A 42 -7.00 -4.84 18.62
N GLU A 43 -7.90 -5.66 19.19
CA GLU A 43 -8.14 -7.01 18.70
C GLU A 43 -9.17 -6.96 17.58
N VAL A 44 -8.77 -7.36 16.38
CA VAL A 44 -9.71 -7.59 15.27
C VAL A 44 -10.35 -8.97 15.47
N ARG A 45 -11.24 -9.08 16.44
CA ARG A 45 -12.10 -10.26 16.62
C ARG A 45 -13.52 -9.85 16.35
N GLY A 46 -14.08 -10.35 15.24
CA GLY A 46 -15.48 -10.48 14.90
C GLY A 46 -16.48 -9.42 15.43
N ARG A 47 -17.69 -9.41 14.94
CA ARG A 47 -18.83 -8.47 15.14
C ARG A 47 -19.11 -7.84 16.53
N LYS A 48 -18.26 -8.05 17.54
CA LYS A 48 -18.44 -7.57 18.93
C LYS A 48 -17.20 -6.91 19.57
N ALA A 49 -16.15 -6.59 18.81
CA ALA A 49 -15.00 -5.90 19.37
C ALA A 49 -15.37 -4.45 19.74
N ALA A 50 -15.22 -4.08 20.99
CA ALA A 50 -15.50 -2.73 21.50
C ALA A 50 -14.48 -1.68 21.04
N ARG A 51 -13.39 -2.09 20.39
CA ARG A 51 -12.36 -1.23 19.78
C ARG A 51 -12.07 -1.69 18.35
N HIS A 52 -12.14 -0.76 17.42
CA HIS A 52 -11.73 -0.95 16.03
C HIS A 52 -10.22 -0.74 15.90
N ALA A 53 -9.63 -1.31 14.82
CA ALA A 53 -8.22 -1.10 14.50
C ALA A 53 -7.91 0.39 14.29
N THR A 54 -6.74 0.82 14.70
CA THR A 54 -6.29 2.22 14.55
C THR A 54 -6.14 2.62 13.08
N SER A 55 -5.85 1.65 12.20
CA SER A 55 -5.77 1.83 10.75
C SER A 55 -7.14 2.02 10.09
N ASP A 56 -8.24 1.47 10.66
CA ASP A 56 -9.58 1.51 10.09
C ASP A 56 -10.35 2.72 10.67
N TRP A 57 -10.31 3.84 10.00
CA TRP A 57 -10.90 5.10 10.47
C TRP A 57 -12.28 5.41 9.87
N MET A 58 -12.60 4.87 8.67
CA MET A 58 -13.90 5.06 8.03
C MET A 58 -14.97 4.22 8.72
N GLU A 59 -16.18 4.79 8.85
CA GLU A 59 -17.34 4.07 9.42
C GLU A 59 -17.68 2.81 8.62
N LEU A 60 -17.52 2.86 7.30
CA LEU A 60 -17.73 1.72 6.41
C LEU A 60 -16.70 0.60 6.65
N GLU A 61 -15.44 0.93 6.90
CA GLU A 61 -14.38 -0.02 7.25
C GLU A 61 -14.72 -0.75 8.55
N LYS A 62 -15.14 0.02 9.56
CA LYS A 62 -15.57 -0.51 10.87
C LYS A 62 -16.77 -1.43 10.77
N GLN A 63 -17.77 -1.07 9.97
CA GLN A 63 -18.99 -1.86 9.78
C GLN A 63 -18.74 -3.16 9.02
N ARG A 64 -17.87 -3.13 8.00
CA ARG A 64 -17.59 -4.30 7.14
C ARG A 64 -16.39 -5.11 7.63
N GLY A 65 -15.51 -4.54 8.48
CA GLY A 65 -14.29 -5.18 8.97
C GLY A 65 -13.23 -5.38 7.89
N ILE A 66 -13.22 -4.51 6.87
CA ILE A 66 -12.24 -4.51 5.78
C ILE A 66 -11.64 -3.12 5.63
N SER A 67 -10.33 -3.03 5.43
CA SER A 67 -9.65 -1.76 5.10
C SER A 67 -9.94 -1.39 3.64
N VAL A 68 -10.43 -0.17 3.43
CA VAL A 68 -10.82 0.37 2.12
C VAL A 68 -9.75 1.30 1.57
N THR A 69 -9.06 2.02 2.46
CA THR A 69 -8.03 3.01 2.10
C THR A 69 -6.73 2.72 2.83
N SER A 70 -5.60 3.10 2.20
CA SER A 70 -4.29 3.02 2.85
C SER A 70 -4.20 4.04 3.98
N SER A 71 -3.59 3.65 5.10
CA SER A 71 -3.29 4.52 6.23
C SER A 71 -1.79 4.77 6.34
N VAL A 72 -1.40 5.99 6.71
CA VAL A 72 0.00 6.37 6.93
C VAL A 72 0.20 6.61 8.42
N MET A 73 1.22 5.97 8.98
CA MET A 73 1.55 6.09 10.40
C MET A 73 3.04 6.27 10.56
N GLN A 74 3.44 7.22 11.40
CA GLN A 74 4.84 7.51 11.69
C GLN A 74 5.11 7.35 13.18
N PHE A 75 6.21 6.69 13.54
CA PHE A 75 6.63 6.51 14.93
C PHE A 75 8.14 6.27 15.05
N PRO A 76 8.76 6.67 16.17
CA PRO A 76 10.15 6.33 16.45
C PRO A 76 10.26 4.89 16.92
N TYR A 77 11.28 4.17 16.47
CA TYR A 77 11.63 2.86 17.00
C TYR A 77 13.15 2.67 16.99
N ARG A 78 13.74 2.32 18.13
CA ARG A 78 15.18 2.36 18.33
C ARG A 78 15.70 3.75 17.93
N GLU A 79 16.74 3.86 17.14
CA GLU A 79 17.26 5.15 16.66
C GLU A 79 16.67 5.57 15.28
N HIS A 80 15.61 4.91 14.83
CA HIS A 80 15.01 5.11 13.51
C HIS A 80 13.65 5.79 13.59
N MET A 81 13.29 6.48 12.53
CA MET A 81 11.94 6.99 12.28
C MET A 81 11.27 6.06 11.26
N ILE A 82 10.21 5.43 11.69
CA ILE A 82 9.45 4.46 10.90
C ILE A 82 8.26 5.17 10.26
N ASN A 83 8.12 5.01 8.95
CA ASN A 83 6.93 5.38 8.18
C ASN A 83 6.26 4.08 7.72
N LEU A 84 5.18 3.71 8.36
CA LEU A 84 4.39 2.52 8.06
C LEU A 84 3.17 2.91 7.22
N LEU A 85 3.01 2.26 6.07
CA LEU A 85 1.85 2.41 5.21
C LEU A 85 1.05 1.10 5.24
N ASP A 86 -0.10 1.13 5.88
CA ASP A 86 -1.03 0.01 5.86
C ASP A 86 -1.90 0.09 4.61
N THR A 87 -1.89 -0.95 3.77
CA THR A 87 -2.61 -0.95 2.48
C THR A 87 -3.91 -1.74 2.58
N PRO A 88 -4.93 -1.46 1.76
CA PRO A 88 -6.09 -2.35 1.65
C PRO A 88 -5.66 -3.77 1.26
N GLY A 89 -6.24 -4.79 1.90
CA GLY A 89 -5.98 -6.18 1.53
C GLY A 89 -6.88 -6.68 0.40
N HIS A 90 -8.04 -6.05 0.18
CA HIS A 90 -9.04 -6.50 -0.78
C HIS A 90 -8.71 -6.06 -2.21
N ASP A 91 -8.90 -6.97 -3.18
CA ASP A 91 -8.65 -6.73 -4.62
C ASP A 91 -9.34 -5.48 -5.15
N ASP A 92 -10.54 -5.20 -4.70
CA ASP A 92 -11.36 -4.06 -5.14
C ASP A 92 -10.69 -2.70 -4.87
N PHE A 93 -9.70 -2.65 -3.97
CA PHE A 93 -8.97 -1.43 -3.60
C PHE A 93 -7.49 -1.47 -3.99
N SER A 94 -7.12 -2.36 -4.91
CA SER A 94 -5.73 -2.57 -5.32
C SER A 94 -5.07 -1.33 -5.93
N GLU A 95 -5.82 -0.44 -6.58
CA GLU A 95 -5.27 0.79 -7.16
C GLU A 95 -4.68 1.73 -6.09
N ASP A 96 -5.32 1.86 -4.92
CA ASP A 96 -4.78 2.63 -3.79
C ASP A 96 -3.51 1.97 -3.24
N THR A 97 -3.49 0.63 -3.17
CA THR A 97 -2.30 -0.14 -2.80
C THR A 97 -1.14 0.10 -3.77
N TYR A 98 -1.40 0.06 -5.08
CA TYR A 98 -0.36 0.28 -6.10
C TYR A 98 0.24 1.68 -6.01
N ARG A 99 -0.58 2.72 -5.82
CA ARG A 99 -0.12 4.09 -5.59
C ARG A 99 0.70 4.21 -4.30
N THR A 100 0.24 3.59 -3.23
CA THR A 100 0.93 3.57 -1.94
C THR A 100 2.30 2.92 -2.04
N LEU A 101 2.42 1.81 -2.79
CA LEU A 101 3.70 1.14 -3.05
C LEU A 101 4.72 2.03 -3.82
N THR A 102 4.26 3.08 -4.51
CA THR A 102 5.19 4.04 -5.13
C THR A 102 5.91 4.92 -4.11
N ALA A 103 5.34 5.07 -2.93
CA ALA A 103 5.87 5.96 -1.89
C ALA A 103 6.81 5.25 -0.89
N VAL A 104 6.98 3.92 -0.97
CA VAL A 104 7.80 3.16 -0.02
C VAL A 104 9.15 2.72 -0.59
N ASP A 105 10.07 2.35 0.29
CA ASP A 105 11.41 1.87 -0.06
C ASP A 105 11.56 0.35 0.17
N SER A 106 10.61 -0.27 0.88
CA SER A 106 10.53 -1.72 1.10
C SER A 106 9.08 -2.14 1.36
N ALA A 107 8.82 -3.44 1.39
CA ALA A 107 7.51 -3.97 1.77
C ALA A 107 7.66 -5.15 2.75
N VAL A 108 6.64 -5.34 3.58
CA VAL A 108 6.43 -6.55 4.38
C VAL A 108 5.27 -7.31 3.77
N MET A 109 5.54 -8.51 3.28
CA MET A 109 4.55 -9.43 2.73
C MET A 109 4.08 -10.39 3.81
N VAL A 110 2.78 -10.39 4.10
CA VAL A 110 2.19 -11.28 5.10
C VAL A 110 1.51 -12.45 4.40
N ILE A 111 1.94 -13.66 4.74
CA ILE A 111 1.40 -14.92 4.23
C ILE A 111 0.70 -15.67 5.36
N ASP A 112 -0.50 -16.18 5.10
CA ASP A 112 -1.21 -17.07 6.00
C ASP A 112 -0.57 -18.47 5.95
N SER A 113 -0.08 -18.99 7.07
CA SER A 113 0.56 -20.30 7.14
C SER A 113 -0.38 -21.47 6.78
N VAL A 114 -1.70 -21.25 6.85
CA VAL A 114 -2.71 -22.26 6.50
C VAL A 114 -2.96 -22.28 4.99
N ASN A 115 -3.18 -21.09 4.39
CA ASN A 115 -3.56 -20.94 3.00
C ASN A 115 -2.35 -20.87 2.04
N GLY A 116 -1.20 -20.38 2.50
CA GLY A 116 -0.02 -20.19 1.66
C GLY A 116 -0.12 -18.94 0.77
N VAL A 117 0.39 -19.04 -0.46
CA VAL A 117 0.42 -17.95 -1.44
C VAL A 117 -0.92 -17.85 -2.14
N GLU A 118 -1.59 -16.71 -2.01
CA GLU A 118 -2.91 -16.45 -2.57
C GLU A 118 -2.84 -15.40 -3.69
N ALA A 119 -3.89 -15.35 -4.54
CA ALA A 119 -3.91 -14.58 -5.78
C ALA A 119 -3.54 -13.09 -5.61
N GLN A 120 -4.01 -12.44 -4.54
CA GLN A 120 -3.71 -11.02 -4.31
C GLN A 120 -2.23 -10.81 -3.97
N THR A 121 -1.62 -11.73 -3.24
CA THR A 121 -0.18 -11.70 -2.94
C THR A 121 0.64 -11.67 -4.22
N ILE A 122 0.27 -12.49 -5.23
CA ILE A 122 0.95 -12.55 -6.54
C ILE A 122 0.83 -11.20 -7.27
N LYS A 123 -0.37 -10.60 -7.29
CA LYS A 123 -0.59 -9.31 -7.94
C LYS A 123 0.26 -8.20 -7.31
N LEU A 124 0.27 -8.13 -5.98
CA LEU A 124 1.02 -7.12 -5.24
C LEU A 124 2.54 -7.28 -5.38
N LEU A 125 3.02 -8.54 -5.40
CA LEU A 125 4.42 -8.83 -5.69
C LEU A 125 4.85 -8.31 -7.06
N ASN A 126 4.03 -8.52 -8.09
CA ASN A 126 4.33 -8.05 -9.44
C ASN A 126 4.50 -6.52 -9.49
N VAL A 127 3.71 -5.79 -8.71
CA VAL A 127 3.87 -4.33 -8.58
C VAL A 127 5.19 -3.96 -7.87
N CYS A 128 5.55 -4.68 -6.81
CA CYS A 128 6.83 -4.50 -6.14
C CYS A 128 8.02 -4.77 -7.08
N ARG A 129 7.92 -5.81 -7.92
CA ARG A 129 8.95 -6.15 -8.92
C ARG A 129 9.17 -5.10 -9.99
N MET A 130 8.11 -4.44 -10.45
CA MET A 130 8.24 -3.34 -11.42
C MET A 130 9.16 -2.22 -10.93
N ARG A 131 9.48 -2.21 -9.64
CA ARG A 131 10.23 -1.14 -8.97
C ARG A 131 11.44 -1.67 -8.18
N ASP A 132 11.75 -2.95 -8.31
CA ASP A 132 12.79 -3.63 -7.52
C ASP A 132 12.65 -3.37 -6.00
N THR A 133 11.41 -3.29 -5.51
CA THR A 133 11.12 -3.03 -4.10
C THR A 133 11.48 -4.26 -3.27
N PRO A 134 12.44 -4.17 -2.32
CA PRO A 134 12.81 -5.30 -1.47
C PRO A 134 11.65 -5.70 -0.55
N ILE A 135 11.49 -7.01 -0.34
CA ILE A 135 10.37 -7.58 0.40
C ILE A 135 10.87 -8.45 1.53
N ILE A 136 10.35 -8.21 2.74
CA ILE A 136 10.50 -9.10 3.90
C ILE A 136 9.21 -9.92 4.00
N THR A 137 9.31 -11.24 4.09
CA THR A 137 8.14 -12.13 4.21
C THR A 137 7.91 -12.51 5.67
N PHE A 138 6.66 -12.37 6.12
CA PHE A 138 6.21 -12.82 7.43
C PHE A 138 5.13 -13.89 7.28
N ILE A 139 5.46 -15.13 7.64
CA ILE A 139 4.52 -16.26 7.67
C ILE A 139 3.79 -16.23 9.01
N ASN A 140 2.52 -15.85 8.95
CA ASN A 140 1.66 -15.55 10.09
C ASN A 140 0.73 -16.71 10.44
N LYS A 141 0.15 -16.69 11.63
CA LYS A 141 -0.87 -17.61 12.14
C LYS A 141 -0.35 -19.02 12.50
N LEU A 142 0.89 -19.16 12.92
CA LEU A 142 1.44 -20.42 13.41
C LEU A 142 0.74 -20.98 14.66
N ASP A 143 -0.14 -20.22 15.29
CA ASP A 143 -1.04 -20.68 16.34
C ASP A 143 -2.17 -21.58 15.82
N ARG A 144 -2.26 -21.78 14.50
CA ARG A 144 -3.20 -22.69 13.81
C ARG A 144 -2.46 -23.91 13.26
N GLU A 145 -3.21 -24.98 13.01
CA GLU A 145 -2.69 -26.11 12.22
C GLU A 145 -2.39 -25.60 10.80
N SER A 146 -1.12 -25.61 10.45
CA SER A 146 -0.57 -24.96 9.26
C SER A 146 0.01 -26.01 8.32
N ARG A 147 0.32 -25.60 7.11
CA ARG A 147 1.15 -26.39 6.17
C ARG A 147 2.58 -26.49 6.68
N ALA A 148 3.31 -27.50 6.22
CA ALA A 148 4.71 -27.66 6.60
C ALA A 148 5.53 -26.41 6.20
N PRO A 149 6.41 -25.88 7.06
CA PRO A 149 7.18 -24.69 6.75
C PRO A 149 7.99 -24.78 5.47
N ILE A 150 8.56 -25.96 5.18
CA ILE A 150 9.34 -26.18 3.94
C ILE A 150 8.45 -26.08 2.68
N GLU A 151 7.22 -26.61 2.73
CA GLU A 151 6.27 -26.51 1.61
C GLU A 151 5.85 -25.06 1.34
N LEU A 152 5.75 -24.23 2.40
CA LEU A 152 5.45 -22.80 2.25
C LEU A 152 6.62 -22.07 1.58
N LEU A 153 7.87 -22.39 1.93
CA LEU A 153 9.05 -21.83 1.26
C LEU A 153 9.09 -22.22 -0.21
N ASP A 154 8.88 -23.51 -0.53
CA ASP A 154 8.86 -24.02 -1.91
C ASP A 154 7.75 -23.36 -2.74
N GLU A 155 6.57 -23.14 -2.14
CA GLU A 155 5.48 -22.44 -2.80
C GLU A 155 5.83 -20.97 -3.08
N ILE A 156 6.41 -20.26 -2.11
CA ILE A 156 6.87 -18.88 -2.29
C ILE A 156 7.88 -18.82 -3.44
N GLU A 157 8.85 -19.73 -3.48
CA GLU A 157 9.86 -19.77 -4.53
C GLU A 157 9.27 -20.11 -5.90
N SER A 158 8.42 -21.13 -5.97
CA SER A 158 7.87 -21.61 -7.24
C SER A 158 6.81 -20.66 -7.82
N VAL A 159 5.90 -20.14 -6.98
CA VAL A 159 4.78 -19.29 -7.41
C VAL A 159 5.23 -17.84 -7.57
N LEU A 160 6.00 -17.35 -6.61
CA LEU A 160 6.47 -15.96 -6.63
C LEU A 160 7.82 -15.79 -7.35
N GLY A 161 8.55 -16.87 -7.66
CA GLY A 161 9.86 -16.83 -8.35
C GLY A 161 10.89 -15.98 -7.61
N MET A 162 10.91 -16.05 -6.28
CA MET A 162 11.77 -15.28 -5.40
C MET A 162 12.41 -16.20 -4.37
N GLN A 163 13.74 -16.21 -4.29
CA GLN A 163 14.46 -17.06 -3.35
C GLN A 163 14.11 -16.76 -1.90
N CYS A 164 13.85 -17.79 -1.10
CA CYS A 164 13.58 -17.65 0.32
C CYS A 164 14.86 -17.82 1.14
N ALA A 165 15.13 -16.86 2.03
CA ALA A 165 16.16 -16.97 3.05
C ALA A 165 15.48 -17.05 4.43
N PRO A 166 15.24 -18.24 5.01
CA PRO A 166 14.63 -18.34 6.32
C PRO A 166 15.56 -17.74 7.38
N MET A 167 15.05 -16.71 8.08
CA MET A 167 15.76 -16.05 9.18
C MET A 167 15.41 -16.71 10.50
N THR A 168 14.16 -17.15 10.64
CA THR A 168 13.67 -17.90 11.78
C THR A 168 13.04 -19.21 11.32
N TRP A 169 13.03 -20.24 12.18
CA TRP A 169 12.39 -21.52 11.93
C TRP A 169 11.42 -21.87 13.06
N PRO A 170 10.17 -22.27 12.77
CA PRO A 170 9.19 -22.53 13.81
C PRO A 170 9.43 -23.87 14.51
N ILE A 171 9.08 -23.92 15.78
CA ILE A 171 9.10 -25.13 16.63
C ILE A 171 7.66 -25.58 16.81
N GLY A 172 7.24 -26.54 16.00
CA GLY A 172 5.84 -26.99 15.96
C GLY A 172 4.90 -25.95 15.36
N MET A 173 3.59 -26.27 15.35
CA MET A 173 2.52 -25.42 14.86
C MET A 173 1.20 -25.70 15.61
N GLY A 174 0.22 -24.82 15.53
CA GLY A 174 -1.08 -24.99 16.18
C GLY A 174 -0.94 -25.17 17.68
N LYS A 175 -1.43 -26.29 18.19
CA LYS A 175 -1.38 -26.63 19.64
C LYS A 175 0.05 -26.99 20.11
N THR A 176 0.88 -27.45 19.19
CA THR A 176 2.27 -27.84 19.47
C THR A 176 3.27 -26.71 19.27
N PHE A 177 2.81 -25.53 18.83
CA PHE A 177 3.69 -24.37 18.62
C PHE A 177 4.35 -23.93 19.94
N ARG A 178 5.68 -23.95 19.96
CA ARG A 178 6.52 -23.64 21.12
C ARG A 178 7.33 -22.38 20.96
N GLY A 179 7.65 -21.97 19.73
CA GLY A 179 8.51 -20.83 19.52
C GLY A 179 9.15 -20.81 18.14
N VAL A 180 10.20 -20.02 18.01
CA VAL A 180 11.05 -20.01 16.80
C VAL A 180 12.52 -20.05 17.16
N TYR A 181 13.29 -20.70 16.30
CA TYR A 181 14.74 -20.66 16.27
C TYR A 181 15.23 -19.65 15.25
N ASN A 182 16.14 -18.76 15.63
CA ASN A 182 16.80 -17.82 14.71
C ASN A 182 18.08 -18.48 14.16
N LEU A 183 18.10 -18.68 12.82
CA LEU A 183 19.18 -19.41 12.14
C LEU A 183 20.52 -18.66 12.13
N TYR A 184 20.50 -17.33 12.29
CA TYR A 184 21.69 -16.46 12.19
C TYR A 184 22.27 -16.06 13.54
N THR A 185 21.43 -15.92 14.55
CA THR A 185 21.86 -15.57 15.91
C THR A 185 21.99 -16.78 16.82
N ASP A 186 21.59 -17.97 16.35
CA ASP A 186 21.56 -19.23 17.12
C ASP A 186 20.80 -19.08 18.44
N THR A 187 19.64 -18.39 18.38
CA THR A 187 18.79 -18.12 19.54
C THR A 187 17.42 -18.75 19.38
N ILE A 188 16.86 -19.27 20.46
CA ILE A 188 15.53 -19.85 20.51
C ILE A 188 14.65 -18.97 21.38
N SER A 189 13.54 -18.45 20.81
CA SER A 189 12.54 -17.66 21.52
C SER A 189 11.30 -18.52 21.73
N PHE A 190 10.93 -18.74 22.98
CA PHE A 190 9.77 -19.55 23.35
C PHE A 190 8.50 -18.72 23.38
N PHE A 191 7.44 -19.33 22.83
CA PHE A 191 6.10 -18.72 22.79
C PHE A 191 5.36 -18.95 24.11
N ASP A 192 4.76 -17.88 24.65
CA ASP A 192 3.81 -17.93 25.76
C ASP A 192 2.64 -16.97 25.52
N ARG A 193 1.42 -17.51 25.50
CA ARG A 193 0.18 -16.73 25.31
C ARG A 193 -0.08 -15.72 26.43
N ASN A 194 0.46 -15.97 27.62
CA ASN A 194 0.27 -15.12 28.80
C ASN A 194 1.33 -14.02 28.90
N ALA A 195 2.43 -14.15 28.15
CA ALA A 195 3.45 -13.12 28.09
C ALA A 195 2.96 -11.92 27.27
N GLU A 196 3.10 -10.71 27.80
CA GLU A 196 2.66 -9.48 27.14
C GLU A 196 3.18 -9.36 25.70
N LYS A 197 4.46 -9.68 25.50
CA LYS A 197 5.11 -9.65 24.17
C LYS A 197 5.11 -11.00 23.45
N GLY A 198 4.34 -11.98 23.91
CA GLY A 198 4.25 -13.31 23.30
C GLY A 198 5.48 -14.20 23.50
N THR A 199 6.56 -13.70 24.11
CA THR A 199 7.82 -14.43 24.37
C THR A 199 8.02 -14.56 25.87
N SER A 200 8.20 -15.79 26.37
CA SER A 200 8.46 -16.06 27.78
C SER A 200 9.94 -16.06 28.11
N GLU A 201 10.73 -16.71 27.27
CA GLU A 201 12.15 -16.94 27.48
C GLU A 201 12.89 -17.01 26.14
N THR A 202 14.18 -16.66 26.18
CA THR A 202 15.10 -16.85 25.04
C THR A 202 16.34 -17.57 25.55
N ILE A 203 16.75 -18.63 24.84
CA ILE A 203 17.99 -19.37 25.12
C ILE A 203 18.92 -19.34 23.94
N GLN A 204 20.22 -19.57 24.17
CA GLN A 204 21.27 -19.59 23.17
C GLN A 204 21.65 -21.02 22.81
N GLY A 205 21.71 -21.34 21.52
CA GLY A 205 22.26 -22.58 20.98
C GLY A 205 21.28 -23.74 20.89
N LEU A 206 21.35 -24.49 19.77
CA LEU A 206 20.61 -25.75 19.58
C LEU A 206 21.09 -26.89 20.51
N ASP A 207 22.34 -26.82 20.93
CA ASP A 207 22.95 -27.82 21.83
C ASP A 207 22.76 -27.50 23.32
N ASN A 208 21.97 -26.44 23.62
CA ASN A 208 21.70 -26.06 24.99
C ASN A 208 20.86 -27.13 25.70
N PRO A 209 21.35 -27.73 26.82
CA PRO A 209 20.61 -28.79 27.52
C PRO A 209 19.20 -28.40 27.96
N ARG A 210 18.96 -27.11 28.23
CA ARG A 210 17.63 -26.62 28.58
C ARG A 210 16.63 -26.74 27.45
N LEU A 211 17.08 -26.86 26.19
CA LEU A 211 16.18 -27.05 25.06
C LEU A 211 15.40 -28.36 25.19
N ASP A 212 16.10 -29.45 25.50
CA ASP A 212 15.48 -30.76 25.68
C ASP A 212 14.55 -30.79 26.90
N GLU A 213 14.89 -30.05 27.97
CA GLU A 213 14.02 -29.91 29.15
C GLU A 213 12.71 -29.14 28.82
N LEU A 214 12.79 -28.09 27.99
CA LEU A 214 11.67 -27.19 27.70
C LEU A 214 10.68 -27.76 26.67
N ILE A 215 11.18 -28.45 25.64
CA ILE A 215 10.34 -28.92 24.52
C ILE A 215 10.40 -30.42 24.24
N GLY A 216 11.20 -31.19 25.01
CA GLY A 216 11.25 -32.65 24.93
C GLY A 216 11.61 -33.13 23.51
N HIS A 217 10.81 -34.05 22.95
CA HIS A 217 11.07 -34.64 21.62
C HIS A 217 11.14 -33.61 20.48
N GLN A 218 10.48 -32.47 20.60
CA GLN A 218 10.56 -31.41 19.58
C GLN A 218 11.97 -30.80 19.45
N ALA A 219 12.84 -31.00 20.44
CA ALA A 219 14.22 -30.52 20.36
C ALA A 219 15.01 -31.27 19.27
N GLU A 220 14.81 -32.59 19.18
CA GLU A 220 15.44 -33.40 18.14
C GLU A 220 14.84 -33.12 16.76
N GLU A 221 13.54 -32.99 16.68
CA GLU A 221 12.85 -32.57 15.45
C GLU A 221 13.41 -31.22 14.96
N LEU A 222 13.55 -30.23 15.85
CA LEU A 222 14.15 -28.93 15.51
C LEU A 222 15.57 -29.05 14.97
N ARG A 223 16.44 -29.89 15.59
CA ARG A 223 17.81 -30.09 15.12
C ARG A 223 17.84 -30.65 13.70
N ILE A 224 17.00 -31.65 13.43
CA ILE A 224 16.85 -32.26 12.10
C ILE A 224 16.33 -31.23 11.09
N ASP A 225 15.31 -30.49 11.44
CA ASP A 225 14.73 -29.46 10.58
C ASP A 225 15.75 -28.36 10.25
N VAL A 226 16.50 -27.90 11.24
CA VAL A 226 17.53 -26.86 11.04
C VAL A 226 18.65 -27.35 10.14
N GLU A 227 19.10 -28.63 10.29
CA GLU A 227 20.10 -29.23 9.40
C GLU A 227 19.57 -29.28 7.96
N LEU A 228 18.33 -29.75 7.78
CA LEU A 228 17.67 -29.81 6.47
C LEU A 228 17.58 -28.42 5.84
N VAL A 229 17.08 -27.43 6.58
CA VAL A 229 16.89 -26.06 6.10
C VAL A 229 18.22 -25.41 5.73
N ARG A 230 19.26 -25.59 6.54
CA ARG A 230 20.61 -25.08 6.23
C ARG A 230 21.20 -25.71 4.97
N GLY A 231 20.85 -26.97 4.68
CA GLY A 231 21.28 -27.68 3.47
C GLY A 231 20.44 -27.37 2.22
N ALA A 232 19.16 -27.09 2.37
CA ALA A 232 18.21 -26.97 1.27
C ALA A 232 17.84 -25.52 0.91
N SER A 233 17.91 -24.59 1.88
CA SER A 233 17.50 -23.20 1.66
C SER A 233 18.66 -22.30 1.25
N HIS A 234 18.31 -21.13 0.71
CA HIS A 234 19.26 -20.08 0.38
C HIS A 234 19.71 -19.34 1.65
N SER A 235 21.02 -19.13 1.81
CA SER A 235 21.51 -18.19 2.82
C SER A 235 21.15 -16.76 2.46
N PHE A 236 20.92 -15.90 3.46
CA PHE A 236 20.58 -14.50 3.23
C PHE A 236 21.72 -13.75 2.55
N ASP A 237 21.40 -13.15 1.40
CA ASP A 237 22.27 -12.24 0.66
C ASP A 237 21.61 -10.87 0.57
N LYS A 238 22.26 -9.87 1.17
CA LYS A 238 21.74 -8.50 1.21
C LYS A 238 21.57 -7.87 -0.17
N GLN A 239 22.45 -8.20 -1.13
CA GLN A 239 22.35 -7.64 -2.49
C GLN A 239 21.20 -8.29 -3.26
N ALA A 240 20.99 -9.60 -3.13
CA ALA A 240 19.86 -10.30 -3.70
C ALA A 240 18.54 -9.80 -3.11
N TYR A 241 18.49 -9.54 -1.79
CA TYR A 241 17.34 -8.92 -1.13
C TYR A 241 17.05 -7.52 -1.66
N LEU A 242 18.05 -6.62 -1.69
CA LEU A 242 17.88 -5.25 -2.15
C LEU A 242 17.48 -5.15 -3.64
N SER A 243 17.82 -6.17 -4.44
CA SER A 243 17.40 -6.25 -5.85
C SER A 243 16.08 -7.00 -6.08
N GLY A 244 15.33 -7.31 -5.01
CA GLY A 244 14.03 -8.00 -5.08
C GLY A 244 14.10 -9.46 -5.54
N LYS A 245 15.28 -10.09 -5.57
CA LYS A 245 15.48 -11.49 -5.98
C LYS A 245 15.38 -12.49 -4.83
N GLN A 246 15.56 -12.01 -3.60
CA GLN A 246 15.51 -12.83 -2.39
C GLN A 246 14.64 -12.14 -1.34
N THR A 247 13.93 -12.94 -0.53
CA THR A 247 13.18 -12.48 0.62
C THR A 247 13.67 -13.14 1.90
N PRO A 248 14.03 -12.38 2.95
CA PRO A 248 14.20 -12.92 4.29
C PRO A 248 12.84 -13.32 4.86
N VAL A 249 12.72 -14.54 5.38
CA VAL A 249 11.45 -15.12 5.86
C VAL A 249 11.46 -15.24 7.38
N TYR A 250 10.43 -14.67 8.00
CA TYR A 250 10.17 -14.74 9.43
C TYR A 250 8.86 -15.49 9.70
N PHE A 251 8.81 -16.23 10.80
CA PHE A 251 7.64 -16.99 11.22
C PHE A 251 7.09 -16.43 12.54
N GLY A 252 5.75 -16.43 12.68
CA GLY A 252 5.14 -15.94 13.91
C GLY A 252 3.61 -16.04 13.96
N SER A 253 3.06 -15.41 15.01
CA SER A 253 1.62 -15.28 15.23
C SER A 253 1.32 -13.86 15.72
N ALA A 254 0.87 -13.00 14.82
CA ALA A 254 0.58 -11.60 15.13
C ALA A 254 -0.47 -11.45 16.23
N ILE A 255 -1.54 -12.28 16.22
CA ILE A 255 -2.61 -12.21 17.22
C ILE A 255 -2.08 -12.48 18.65
N ASN A 256 -1.06 -13.31 18.77
CA ASN A 256 -0.43 -13.66 20.02
C ASN A 256 0.85 -12.83 20.31
N ASN A 257 1.10 -11.77 19.57
CA ASN A 257 2.28 -10.88 19.71
C ASN A 257 3.64 -11.56 19.41
N PHE A 258 3.63 -12.80 18.92
CA PHE A 258 4.85 -13.58 18.76
C PHE A 258 5.51 -13.38 17.41
N GLY A 259 6.84 -13.16 17.40
CA GLY A 259 7.63 -12.90 16.20
C GLY A 259 7.51 -11.47 15.65
N VAL A 260 6.60 -10.65 16.19
CA VAL A 260 6.35 -9.29 15.72
C VAL A 260 7.51 -8.34 16.01
N GLN A 261 8.13 -8.47 17.18
CA GLN A 261 9.31 -7.66 17.53
C GLN A 261 10.47 -8.00 16.60
N SER A 262 10.73 -9.29 16.36
CA SER A 262 11.79 -9.73 15.44
C SER A 262 11.57 -9.22 14.01
N LEU A 263 10.31 -9.16 13.56
CA LEU A 263 9.96 -8.55 12.27
C LEU A 263 10.24 -7.05 12.26
N LEU A 264 9.87 -6.32 13.32
CA LEU A 264 10.11 -4.88 13.42
C LEU A 264 11.61 -4.57 13.45
N ASP A 265 12.38 -5.37 14.19
CA ASP A 265 13.85 -5.29 14.19
C ASP A 265 14.42 -5.56 12.78
N ALA A 266 13.91 -6.57 12.08
CA ALA A 266 14.28 -6.87 10.71
C ALA A 266 13.99 -5.71 9.73
N VAL A 267 12.85 -5.06 9.87
CA VAL A 267 12.51 -3.87 9.08
C VAL A 267 13.57 -2.77 9.29
N VAL A 268 13.98 -2.53 10.53
CA VAL A 268 15.01 -1.52 10.84
C VAL A 268 16.38 -1.89 10.26
N ASP A 269 16.78 -3.15 10.43
CA ASP A 269 18.15 -3.61 10.13
C ASP A 269 18.36 -3.94 8.64
N LEU A 270 17.32 -4.43 7.95
CA LEU A 270 17.40 -4.91 6.56
C LEU A 270 16.86 -3.92 5.54
N SER A 271 15.76 -3.21 5.85
CA SER A 271 15.18 -2.27 4.89
C SER A 271 16.15 -1.15 4.53
N PRO A 272 16.20 -0.73 3.26
CA PRO A 272 17.07 0.35 2.86
C PRO A 272 16.66 1.68 3.51
N ALA A 273 17.61 2.59 3.66
CA ALA A 273 17.31 4.01 3.79
C ALA A 273 16.62 4.50 2.49
N PRO A 274 16.03 5.70 2.49
CA PRO A 274 15.37 6.24 1.30
C PRO A 274 16.21 6.11 0.04
N LEU A 275 15.58 5.59 -1.02
CA LEU A 275 16.21 5.31 -2.30
C LEU A 275 16.01 6.47 -3.28
N PRO A 276 16.91 6.65 -4.29
CA PRO A 276 16.71 7.61 -5.36
C PRO A 276 15.40 7.39 -6.11
N ARG A 277 14.74 8.48 -6.53
CA ARG A 277 13.47 8.45 -7.26
C ARG A 277 13.62 8.97 -8.68
N GLN A 278 13.01 8.27 -9.63
CA GLN A 278 13.07 8.64 -11.03
C GLN A 278 12.14 9.83 -11.33
N THR A 279 12.63 10.76 -12.13
CA THR A 279 11.82 11.81 -12.75
C THR A 279 11.91 11.73 -14.26
N ALA A 280 11.10 12.50 -14.96
CA ALA A 280 11.13 12.55 -16.41
C ALA A 280 12.48 13.05 -16.99
N SER A 281 13.25 13.79 -16.20
CA SER A 281 14.52 14.42 -16.63
C SER A 281 15.75 13.70 -16.07
N ARG A 282 15.74 13.28 -14.81
CA ARG A 282 16.86 12.66 -14.11
C ARG A 282 16.44 11.92 -12.84
N PRO A 283 17.25 11.01 -12.32
CA PRO A 283 17.04 10.52 -10.95
C PRO A 283 17.32 11.64 -9.94
N VAL A 284 16.58 11.62 -8.83
CA VAL A 284 16.76 12.52 -7.68
C VAL A 284 17.28 11.69 -6.51
N ALA A 285 18.45 12.06 -6.00
CA ALA A 285 19.05 11.42 -4.85
C ALA A 285 18.45 11.95 -3.53
N PRO A 286 18.28 11.11 -2.50
CA PRO A 286 17.65 11.51 -1.24
C PRO A 286 18.43 12.58 -0.47
N ASP A 287 19.75 12.65 -0.66
CA ASP A 287 20.67 13.58 0.02
C ASP A 287 20.91 14.90 -0.75
N GLU A 288 20.18 15.15 -1.84
CA GLU A 288 20.19 16.47 -2.48
C GLU A 288 19.68 17.54 -1.50
N ALA A 289 20.36 18.70 -1.48
CA ALA A 289 20.06 19.74 -0.51
C ALA A 289 18.68 20.39 -0.70
N LYS A 290 18.18 20.44 -1.93
CA LYS A 290 16.88 21.04 -2.26
C LYS A 290 15.74 20.08 -2.02
N PHE A 291 14.67 20.59 -1.42
CA PHE A 291 13.44 19.85 -1.22
C PHE A 291 12.80 19.46 -2.55
N SER A 292 12.38 18.20 -2.63
CA SER A 292 11.46 17.73 -3.64
C SER A 292 10.58 16.59 -3.10
N GLY A 293 9.38 16.43 -3.68
CA GLY A 293 8.48 15.37 -3.31
C GLY A 293 7.30 15.25 -4.28
N PHE A 294 6.54 14.17 -4.17
CA PHE A 294 5.37 13.93 -5.00
C PHE A 294 4.16 13.46 -4.18
N VAL A 295 2.97 13.76 -4.68
CA VAL A 295 1.70 13.37 -4.08
C VAL A 295 1.28 12.00 -4.61
N PHE A 296 1.23 11.00 -3.73
CA PHE A 296 0.80 9.65 -4.10
C PHE A 296 -0.64 9.33 -3.68
N LYS A 297 -1.21 10.12 -2.75
CA LYS A 297 -2.56 9.91 -2.23
C LYS A 297 -3.22 11.24 -1.89
N ILE A 298 -4.53 11.33 -2.14
CA ILE A 298 -5.39 12.40 -1.63
C ILE A 298 -6.53 11.75 -0.86
N GLN A 299 -6.85 12.30 0.30
CA GLN A 299 -7.90 11.79 1.16
C GLN A 299 -8.74 12.94 1.71
N ALA A 300 -10.06 12.85 1.55
CA ALA A 300 -10.99 13.81 2.10
C ALA A 300 -11.67 13.29 3.36
N ASN A 301 -12.22 14.22 4.15
CA ASN A 301 -13.15 13.96 5.24
C ASN A 301 -12.61 12.96 6.29
N MET A 302 -11.31 13.01 6.58
CA MET A 302 -10.72 12.21 7.66
C MET A 302 -11.28 12.59 9.04
N ASP A 303 -11.76 13.84 9.21
CA ASP A 303 -12.55 14.26 10.35
C ASP A 303 -13.99 14.48 9.89
N PRO A 304 -14.99 13.71 10.39
CA PRO A 304 -16.40 13.89 10.02
C PRO A 304 -16.96 15.29 10.31
N LYS A 305 -16.31 16.03 11.22
CA LYS A 305 -16.72 17.39 11.60
C LYS A 305 -16.17 18.48 10.67
N HIS A 306 -15.12 18.15 9.92
CA HIS A 306 -14.43 19.08 9.04
C HIS A 306 -14.33 18.49 7.62
N ARG A 307 -14.84 19.23 6.63
CA ARG A 307 -14.68 18.89 5.20
C ARG A 307 -13.28 19.25 4.74
N ASP A 308 -12.27 18.59 5.29
CA ASP A 308 -10.89 18.80 4.91
C ASP A 308 -10.43 17.74 3.88
N ARG A 309 -9.52 18.14 3.03
CA ARG A 309 -8.81 17.24 2.10
C ARG A 309 -7.33 17.36 2.39
N ILE A 310 -6.66 16.23 2.40
CA ILE A 310 -5.23 16.15 2.67
C ILE A 310 -4.55 15.45 1.50
N ALA A 311 -3.52 16.07 0.97
CA ALA A 311 -2.62 15.46 0.02
C ALA A 311 -1.43 14.86 0.76
N PHE A 312 -1.20 13.56 0.60
CA PHE A 312 -0.06 12.85 1.17
C PHE A 312 1.10 12.94 0.19
N LEU A 313 2.14 13.61 0.64
CA LEU A 313 3.34 13.85 -0.14
C LEU A 313 4.51 13.03 0.43
N ARG A 314 5.15 12.25 -0.43
CA ARG A 314 6.43 11.60 -0.14
C ARG A 314 7.57 12.60 -0.35
N VAL A 315 8.35 12.88 0.67
CA VAL A 315 9.59 13.67 0.56
C VAL A 315 10.67 12.81 -0.10
N CYS A 316 11.20 13.25 -1.24
CA CYS A 316 12.18 12.52 -2.04
C CYS A 316 13.61 13.03 -1.88
N SER A 317 13.79 14.32 -1.61
CA SER A 317 15.09 14.93 -1.35
C SER A 317 14.98 16.12 -0.41
N GLY A 318 16.10 16.47 0.19
CA GLY A 318 16.26 17.66 1.02
C GLY A 318 15.51 17.58 2.34
N ARG A 319 15.20 18.76 2.88
CA ARG A 319 14.50 18.96 4.14
C ARG A 319 13.28 19.84 3.93
N PHE A 320 12.14 19.41 4.42
CA PHE A 320 10.96 20.23 4.58
C PHE A 320 11.05 21.01 5.89
N GLU A 321 10.74 22.30 5.85
CA GLU A 321 10.57 23.13 7.03
C GLU A 321 9.20 23.82 7.00
N ARG A 322 8.56 23.92 8.16
CA ARG A 322 7.29 24.59 8.29
C ARG A 322 7.37 26.03 7.78
N GLY A 323 6.41 26.42 6.96
CA GLY A 323 6.35 27.75 6.36
C GLY A 323 7.20 27.93 5.11
N MET A 324 7.97 26.90 4.69
CA MET A 324 8.72 26.99 3.45
C MET A 324 7.79 27.18 2.24
N LYS A 325 8.32 27.85 1.22
CA LYS A 325 7.62 28.03 -0.06
C LYS A 325 8.08 26.95 -1.04
N ILE A 326 7.15 26.11 -1.46
CA ILE A 326 7.38 25.07 -2.47
C ILE A 326 6.61 25.40 -3.74
N LYS A 327 7.15 25.01 -4.88
CA LYS A 327 6.54 25.20 -6.20
C LYS A 327 5.83 23.92 -6.63
N GLN A 328 4.54 24.01 -6.90
CA GLN A 328 3.80 22.98 -7.62
C GLN A 328 4.19 23.03 -9.10
N VAL A 329 4.87 22.00 -9.58
CA VAL A 329 5.48 22.02 -10.92
C VAL A 329 4.42 22.06 -12.02
N SER A 330 3.29 21.34 -11.86
CA SER A 330 2.21 21.26 -12.84
C SER A 330 1.53 22.61 -13.11
N SER A 331 1.35 23.44 -12.08
CA SER A 331 0.69 24.75 -12.20
C SER A 331 1.66 25.94 -12.21
N GLY A 332 2.92 25.72 -11.87
CA GLY A 332 3.92 26.78 -11.68
C GLY A 332 3.70 27.64 -10.43
N LYS A 333 2.65 27.40 -9.66
CA LYS A 333 2.28 28.20 -8.47
C LYS A 333 3.16 27.86 -7.28
N GLN A 334 3.47 28.87 -6.47
CA GLN A 334 4.10 28.70 -5.17
C GLN A 334 3.06 28.51 -4.08
N LEU A 335 3.30 27.56 -3.19
CA LEU A 335 2.51 27.26 -2.02
C LEU A 335 3.37 27.42 -0.77
N ALA A 336 2.92 28.21 0.20
CA ALA A 336 3.54 28.26 1.53
C ALA A 336 2.88 27.19 2.42
N VAL A 337 3.68 26.23 2.90
CA VAL A 337 3.16 25.09 3.69
C VAL A 337 3.33 25.37 5.17
N ASN A 338 2.33 26.01 5.78
CA ASN A 338 2.34 26.39 7.18
C ASN A 338 1.80 25.28 8.11
N ASN A 339 0.95 24.41 7.60
CA ASN A 339 0.21 23.40 8.35
C ASN A 339 0.43 22.00 7.76
N ALA A 340 1.71 21.63 7.55
CA ALA A 340 2.01 20.23 7.26
C ALA A 340 1.71 19.39 8.51
N ILE A 341 1.14 18.22 8.30
CA ILE A 341 0.76 17.29 9.35
C ILE A 341 1.48 15.96 9.17
N THR A 342 1.80 15.32 10.29
CA THR A 342 2.16 13.91 10.36
C THR A 342 1.02 13.14 11.03
N PHE A 343 1.03 11.85 10.86
CA PHE A 343 0.00 10.97 11.38
C PHE A 343 0.62 10.01 12.39
N MET A 344 0.30 10.20 13.67
CA MET A 344 0.61 9.25 14.74
C MET A 344 -0.69 8.50 15.06
N ALA A 345 -0.84 7.32 14.49
CA ALA A 345 -2.08 6.56 14.61
C ALA A 345 -3.30 7.39 14.14
N GLN A 346 -4.25 7.70 15.03
CA GLN A 346 -5.43 8.55 14.71
C GLN A 346 -5.19 10.04 14.93
N ASP A 347 -4.08 10.40 15.59
CA ASP A 347 -3.81 11.79 15.93
C ASP A 347 -3.03 12.49 14.83
N ARG A 348 -3.46 13.70 14.50
CA ARG A 348 -2.78 14.60 13.59
C ARG A 348 -1.92 15.56 14.40
N THR A 349 -0.64 15.55 14.17
CA THR A 349 0.26 16.52 14.77
C THR A 349 0.87 17.41 13.70
N THR A 350 1.02 18.69 14.01
CA THR A 350 1.72 19.63 13.13
C THR A 350 3.19 19.23 13.06
N MET A 351 3.73 19.20 11.85
CA MET A 351 5.12 18.84 11.60
C MET A 351 5.94 20.10 11.32
N ASP A 352 7.02 20.27 12.05
CA ASP A 352 7.95 21.39 11.83
C ASP A 352 9.03 21.06 10.81
N GLU A 353 9.45 19.80 10.74
CA GLU A 353 10.51 19.32 9.84
C GLU A 353 10.19 17.92 9.31
N ALA A 354 10.57 17.67 8.04
CA ALA A 354 10.57 16.34 7.46
C ALA A 354 11.76 16.18 6.51
N TYR A 355 12.19 14.96 6.35
CA TYR A 355 13.36 14.61 5.55
C TYR A 355 13.00 13.59 4.47
N SER A 356 13.91 13.41 3.49
CA SER A 356 13.73 12.36 2.49
C SER A 356 13.40 11.02 3.18
N GLY A 357 12.34 10.38 2.70
CA GLY A 357 11.77 9.19 3.34
C GLY A 357 10.47 9.46 4.09
N ASP A 358 10.29 10.62 4.66
CA ASP A 358 9.07 10.95 5.40
C ASP A 358 7.88 11.18 4.48
N ILE A 359 6.69 11.02 5.03
CA ILE A 359 5.42 11.33 4.39
C ILE A 359 4.75 12.45 5.18
N ILE A 360 4.42 13.52 4.48
CA ILE A 360 3.72 14.68 5.06
C ILE A 360 2.34 14.84 4.45
N GLY A 361 1.37 15.23 5.28
CA GLY A 361 0.05 15.63 4.83
C GLY A 361 -0.02 17.12 4.61
N ILE A 362 -0.41 17.55 3.41
CA ILE A 362 -0.60 18.96 3.06
C ILE A 362 -2.10 19.22 2.91
N PRO A 363 -2.68 20.23 3.61
CA PRO A 363 -4.05 20.63 3.39
C PRO A 363 -4.31 20.98 1.91
N ASN A 364 -5.30 20.34 1.31
CA ASN A 364 -5.62 20.49 -0.10
C ASN A 364 -6.98 21.17 -0.30
N HIS A 365 -6.99 22.40 -0.78
CA HIS A 365 -8.20 23.14 -1.10
C HIS A 365 -8.70 22.88 -2.55
N GLY A 366 -8.38 21.72 -3.12
CA GLY A 366 -8.81 21.30 -4.47
C GLY A 366 -7.86 21.71 -5.59
N THR A 367 -6.66 22.16 -5.28
CA THR A 367 -5.64 22.56 -6.27
C THR A 367 -4.53 21.52 -6.45
N ILE A 368 -4.34 20.65 -5.47
CA ILE A 368 -3.34 19.58 -5.50
C ILE A 368 -3.98 18.32 -6.05
N LYS A 369 -3.32 17.68 -7.02
CA LYS A 369 -3.76 16.44 -7.68
C LYS A 369 -2.82 15.29 -7.35
N LEU A 370 -3.30 14.07 -7.54
CA LEU A 370 -2.44 12.87 -7.56
C LEU A 370 -1.34 13.05 -8.60
N GLY A 371 -0.10 12.64 -8.27
CA GLY A 371 1.05 12.78 -9.14
C GLY A 371 1.71 14.15 -9.14
N ASP A 372 1.11 15.16 -8.51
CA ASP A 372 1.74 16.47 -8.43
C ASP A 372 3.11 16.42 -7.77
N THR A 373 4.07 17.06 -8.41
CA THR A 373 5.42 17.22 -7.92
C THR A 373 5.60 18.61 -7.29
N PHE A 374 6.21 18.64 -6.12
CA PHE A 374 6.58 19.88 -5.41
C PHE A 374 8.09 19.97 -5.25
N THR A 375 8.65 21.15 -5.51
CA THR A 375 10.10 21.41 -5.43
C THR A 375 10.40 22.81 -4.91
N GLU A 376 11.66 23.06 -4.55
CA GLU A 376 12.18 24.41 -4.28
C GLU A 376 12.54 25.20 -5.56
N GLY A 377 11.98 24.85 -6.72
CA GLY A 377 12.09 25.65 -7.94
C GLY A 377 12.53 24.90 -9.18
N GLU A 378 13.20 23.76 -9.07
CA GLU A 378 13.56 22.91 -10.22
C GLU A 378 12.29 22.32 -10.86
N ALA A 379 12.25 22.27 -12.20
CA ALA A 379 11.12 21.69 -12.93
C ALA A 379 11.27 20.17 -13.04
N LEU A 380 11.17 19.48 -11.90
CA LEU A 380 11.15 18.01 -11.84
C LEU A 380 9.73 17.50 -11.97
N LYS A 381 9.58 16.30 -12.56
CA LYS A 381 8.31 15.56 -12.59
C LYS A 381 8.60 14.10 -12.23
N PHE A 382 8.19 13.69 -11.02
CA PHE A 382 8.29 12.29 -10.63
C PHE A 382 7.38 11.42 -11.50
N ILE A 383 7.89 10.26 -11.91
CA ILE A 383 7.22 9.30 -12.78
C ILE A 383 6.95 7.98 -12.06
N GLY A 384 6.14 7.11 -12.70
CA GLY A 384 5.87 5.77 -12.21
C GLY A 384 4.70 5.66 -11.22
N ILE A 385 3.80 6.66 -11.16
CA ILE A 385 2.54 6.54 -10.44
C ILE A 385 1.49 6.02 -11.42
N PRO A 386 1.09 4.73 -11.34
CA PRO A 386 0.22 4.14 -12.34
C PRO A 386 -1.25 4.54 -12.13
N SER A 387 -1.99 4.69 -13.22
CA SER A 387 -3.44 4.62 -13.27
C SER A 387 -3.82 3.49 -14.22
N PHE A 388 -4.54 2.49 -13.70
CA PHE A 388 -4.96 1.32 -14.46
C PHE A 388 -6.33 1.55 -15.10
N ALA A 389 -6.58 0.92 -16.24
CA ALA A 389 -7.91 0.91 -16.82
C ALA A 389 -8.88 0.16 -15.87
N PRO A 390 -10.09 0.70 -15.65
CA PRO A 390 -11.08 0.03 -14.83
C PRO A 390 -11.55 -1.28 -15.47
N GLU A 391 -11.98 -2.21 -14.65
CA GLU A 391 -12.53 -3.51 -15.04
C GLU A 391 -14.07 -3.53 -14.99
N TYR A 392 -14.66 -2.67 -14.16
CA TYR A 392 -16.10 -2.59 -13.94
C TYR A 392 -16.60 -1.19 -14.26
N PHE A 393 -17.77 -1.11 -14.92
CA PHE A 393 -18.36 0.16 -15.34
C PHE A 393 -19.82 0.23 -14.92
N ARG A 394 -20.23 1.39 -14.39
CA ARG A 394 -21.60 1.67 -13.99
C ARG A 394 -21.99 3.10 -14.36
N ARG A 395 -23.24 3.29 -14.72
CA ARG A 395 -23.83 4.61 -14.94
C ARG A 395 -24.41 5.13 -13.63
N ALA A 396 -24.03 6.35 -13.24
CA ALA A 396 -24.62 7.00 -12.07
C ALA A 396 -25.98 7.60 -12.44
N ARG A 397 -27.02 7.16 -11.74
CA ARG A 397 -28.38 7.71 -11.82
C ARG A 397 -28.73 8.40 -10.52
N ILE A 398 -28.98 9.70 -10.60
CA ILE A 398 -29.42 10.48 -9.47
C ILE A 398 -30.91 10.27 -9.22
N LYS A 399 -31.31 9.99 -7.98
CA LYS A 399 -32.73 9.88 -7.62
C LYS A 399 -33.43 11.24 -7.54
N ASN A 400 -32.72 12.29 -7.12
CA ASN A 400 -33.26 13.66 -7.06
C ASN A 400 -32.51 14.58 -8.03
N PRO A 401 -33.10 14.93 -9.19
CA PRO A 401 -32.47 15.80 -10.20
C PRO A 401 -31.98 17.16 -9.70
N LEU A 402 -32.61 17.71 -8.64
CA LEU A 402 -32.19 18.99 -8.05
C LEU A 402 -30.81 18.97 -7.44
N LYS A 403 -30.28 17.77 -7.14
CA LYS A 403 -28.93 17.56 -6.57
C LYS A 403 -27.85 17.25 -7.61
N MET A 404 -28.13 17.48 -8.91
CA MET A 404 -27.16 17.16 -9.99
C MET A 404 -25.80 17.87 -9.81
N LYS A 405 -25.79 19.11 -9.35
CA LYS A 405 -24.55 19.86 -9.11
C LYS A 405 -23.72 19.22 -7.98
N GLN A 406 -24.38 18.75 -6.92
CA GLN A 406 -23.75 18.06 -5.81
C GLN A 406 -23.19 16.71 -6.27
N LEU A 407 -23.94 15.96 -7.12
CA LEU A 407 -23.44 14.71 -7.72
C LEU A 407 -22.17 14.96 -8.53
N GLN A 408 -22.18 15.94 -9.43
CA GLN A 408 -21.02 16.27 -10.25
C GLN A 408 -19.81 16.69 -9.41
N LEU A 409 -20.03 17.49 -8.35
CA LEU A 409 -18.98 17.89 -7.42
C LEU A 409 -18.43 16.69 -6.66
N GLY A 410 -19.31 15.85 -6.10
CA GLY A 410 -18.90 14.65 -5.35
C GLY A 410 -18.12 13.68 -6.21
N LEU A 411 -18.62 13.34 -7.41
CA LEU A 411 -17.92 12.44 -8.34
C LEU A 411 -16.58 13.01 -8.80
N LYS A 412 -16.50 14.32 -9.05
CA LYS A 412 -15.23 14.96 -9.38
C LYS A 412 -14.22 14.82 -8.25
N GLN A 413 -14.63 15.09 -7.02
CA GLN A 413 -13.74 15.02 -5.86
C GLN A 413 -13.32 13.57 -5.55
N LEU A 414 -14.24 12.61 -5.64
CA LEU A 414 -13.93 11.18 -5.47
C LEU A 414 -12.98 10.66 -6.56
N ALA A 415 -13.12 11.17 -7.80
CA ALA A 415 -12.17 10.84 -8.87
C ALA A 415 -10.78 11.46 -8.64
N GLU A 416 -10.72 12.70 -8.14
CA GLU A 416 -9.45 13.35 -7.77
C GLU A 416 -8.73 12.66 -6.62
N GLU A 417 -9.46 11.97 -5.74
CA GLU A 417 -8.91 11.11 -4.69
C GLU A 417 -8.49 9.73 -5.20
N GLY A 418 -8.92 9.37 -6.42
CA GLY A 418 -8.70 8.04 -7.00
C GLY A 418 -9.61 6.95 -6.45
N ALA A 419 -10.72 7.30 -5.79
CA ALA A 419 -11.71 6.35 -5.30
C ALA A 419 -12.52 5.70 -6.43
N THR A 420 -12.63 6.37 -7.58
CA THR A 420 -13.25 5.89 -8.81
C THR A 420 -12.73 6.69 -9.98
N GLN A 421 -12.89 6.19 -11.20
CA GLN A 421 -12.67 6.96 -12.42
C GLN A 421 -14.01 7.43 -12.97
N VAL A 422 -14.07 8.62 -13.54
CA VAL A 422 -15.31 9.19 -14.10
C VAL A 422 -15.11 9.54 -15.57
N PHE A 423 -15.96 9.00 -16.41
CA PHE A 423 -15.95 9.19 -17.85
C PHE A 423 -17.23 9.90 -18.31
N ARG A 424 -17.08 10.81 -19.26
CA ARG A 424 -18.17 11.55 -19.87
C ARG A 424 -18.17 11.28 -21.36
N PRO A 425 -19.08 10.42 -21.89
CA PRO A 425 -19.17 10.18 -23.32
C PRO A 425 -19.48 11.48 -24.09
N MET A 426 -18.93 11.62 -25.29
CA MET A 426 -19.04 12.86 -26.09
C MET A 426 -20.47 13.17 -26.52
N LEU A 427 -21.28 12.14 -26.82
CA LEU A 427 -22.65 12.27 -27.33
C LEU A 427 -23.74 11.96 -26.28
N SER A 428 -23.38 11.92 -24.99
CA SER A 428 -24.34 11.67 -23.91
C SER A 428 -24.00 12.53 -22.69
N ASN A 429 -25.00 12.85 -21.89
CA ASN A 429 -24.82 13.53 -20.61
C ASN A 429 -24.63 12.55 -19.44
N ASP A 430 -24.41 11.28 -19.73
CA ASP A 430 -24.22 10.26 -18.73
C ASP A 430 -22.88 10.44 -17.99
N LEU A 431 -22.89 10.08 -16.72
CA LEU A 431 -21.68 9.96 -15.91
C LEU A 431 -21.42 8.46 -15.73
N ILE A 432 -20.39 7.96 -16.42
CA ILE A 432 -19.97 6.56 -16.32
C ILE A 432 -18.82 6.49 -15.32
N LEU A 433 -18.99 5.67 -14.30
CA LEU A 433 -17.96 5.37 -13.32
C LEU A 433 -17.23 4.11 -13.73
N GLY A 434 -15.91 4.16 -13.60
CA GLY A 434 -15.02 3.01 -13.73
C GLY A 434 -14.37 2.67 -12.39
N ALA A 435 -14.30 1.38 -12.08
CA ALA A 435 -13.71 0.85 -10.87
C ALA A 435 -12.88 -0.40 -11.18
N VAL A 436 -11.88 -0.67 -10.36
CA VAL A 436 -11.09 -1.92 -10.43
C VAL A 436 -11.86 -3.07 -9.78
N GLY A 437 -12.71 -2.76 -8.79
CA GLY A 437 -13.53 -3.75 -8.12
C GLY A 437 -14.96 -3.27 -7.84
N ILE A 438 -15.88 -4.21 -7.65
CA ILE A 438 -17.32 -3.94 -7.50
C ILE A 438 -17.62 -3.17 -6.21
N LEU A 439 -16.93 -3.49 -5.11
CA LEU A 439 -17.16 -2.82 -3.82
C LEU A 439 -16.84 -1.32 -3.85
N GLN A 440 -16.02 -0.86 -4.81
CA GLN A 440 -15.76 0.58 -4.96
C GLN A 440 -17.04 1.37 -5.25
N PHE A 441 -18.02 0.80 -5.98
CA PHE A 441 -19.30 1.47 -6.24
C PHE A 441 -20.11 1.64 -4.96
N ASP A 442 -20.09 0.65 -4.05
CA ASP A 442 -20.77 0.74 -2.76
C ASP A 442 -20.14 1.83 -1.88
N VAL A 443 -18.79 1.91 -1.88
CA VAL A 443 -18.06 2.96 -1.17
C VAL A 443 -18.39 4.34 -1.74
N VAL A 444 -18.42 4.47 -3.07
CA VAL A 444 -18.77 5.74 -3.75
C VAL A 444 -20.22 6.13 -3.44
N ALA A 445 -21.19 5.19 -3.47
CA ALA A 445 -22.58 5.45 -3.13
C ALA A 445 -22.72 5.95 -1.69
N HIS A 446 -22.11 5.22 -0.74
CA HIS A 446 -22.11 5.58 0.67
C HIS A 446 -21.51 6.97 0.91
N ARG A 447 -20.37 7.29 0.29
CA ARG A 447 -19.72 8.59 0.41
C ARG A 447 -20.55 9.71 -0.23
N LEU A 448 -21.18 9.48 -1.40
CA LEU A 448 -22.07 10.46 -2.04
C LEU A 448 -23.27 10.77 -1.15
N GLU A 449 -23.84 9.77 -0.48
CA GLU A 449 -24.96 9.96 0.43
C GLU A 449 -24.54 10.74 1.69
N HIS A 450 -23.50 10.30 2.40
CA HIS A 450 -23.13 10.83 3.71
C HIS A 450 -22.33 12.15 3.64
N GLU A 451 -21.47 12.30 2.62
CA GLU A 451 -20.61 13.48 2.51
C GLU A 451 -21.24 14.58 1.65
N TYR A 452 -22.00 14.22 0.61
CA TYR A 452 -22.58 15.17 -0.37
C TYR A 452 -24.11 15.24 -0.29
N GLY A 453 -24.74 14.36 0.48
CA GLY A 453 -26.19 14.27 0.63
C GLY A 453 -26.90 13.88 -0.67
N VAL A 454 -26.26 13.07 -1.51
CA VAL A 454 -26.76 12.64 -2.83
C VAL A 454 -27.02 11.15 -2.82
N ASP A 455 -28.29 10.77 -3.00
CA ASP A 455 -28.68 9.39 -3.20
C ASP A 455 -28.57 9.03 -4.69
N VAL A 456 -27.78 8.00 -5.00
CA VAL A 456 -27.45 7.58 -6.36
C VAL A 456 -27.71 6.07 -6.51
N ALA A 457 -28.19 5.67 -7.68
CA ALA A 457 -28.26 4.28 -8.10
C ALA A 457 -27.26 4.04 -9.22
N PHE A 458 -26.65 2.85 -9.26
CA PHE A 458 -25.72 2.45 -10.29
C PHE A 458 -26.35 1.43 -11.23
N GLU A 459 -26.39 1.78 -12.52
CA GLU A 459 -26.91 0.93 -13.59
C GLU A 459 -25.79 0.31 -14.39
N ASN A 460 -26.03 -0.87 -14.94
CA ASN A 460 -25.10 -1.52 -15.85
C ASN A 460 -24.97 -0.69 -17.14
N VAL A 461 -23.80 -0.70 -17.72
CA VAL A 461 -23.50 -0.13 -19.02
C VAL A 461 -22.87 -1.18 -19.91
N ASP A 462 -23.06 -1.04 -21.21
CA ASP A 462 -22.38 -1.88 -22.20
C ASP A 462 -20.96 -1.35 -22.42
N CYS A 463 -20.08 -1.67 -21.48
CA CYS A 463 -18.67 -1.34 -21.50
C CYS A 463 -17.88 -2.43 -20.79
N ALA A 464 -16.99 -3.09 -21.52
CA ALA A 464 -16.15 -4.16 -20.99
C ALA A 464 -14.73 -3.69 -20.63
N THR A 465 -14.25 -2.60 -21.23
CA THR A 465 -12.91 -2.07 -20.96
C THR A 465 -12.76 -0.63 -21.43
N ALA A 466 -11.83 0.10 -20.84
CA ALA A 466 -11.44 1.44 -21.26
C ALA A 466 -10.01 1.46 -21.80
N ARG A 467 -9.74 2.35 -22.76
CA ARG A 467 -8.39 2.61 -23.30
C ARG A 467 -8.20 4.10 -23.48
N TRP A 468 -7.14 4.65 -22.91
CA TRP A 468 -6.76 6.04 -23.19
C TRP A 468 -6.23 6.15 -24.62
N LEU A 469 -6.67 7.20 -25.31
CA LEU A 469 -6.31 7.44 -26.71
C LEU A 469 -5.18 8.48 -26.77
N ARG A 470 -4.11 8.13 -27.49
CA ARG A 470 -3.02 9.04 -27.81
C ARG A 470 -2.81 9.08 -29.32
N GLY A 471 -2.89 10.27 -29.91
CA GLY A 471 -2.76 10.47 -31.35
C GLY A 471 -2.78 11.95 -31.69
N SER A 472 -2.84 12.31 -32.98
CA SER A 472 -3.02 13.68 -33.40
C SER A 472 -4.43 14.19 -33.04
N ASP A 473 -4.58 15.52 -32.86
CA ASP A 473 -5.89 16.13 -32.57
C ASP A 473 -6.93 15.80 -33.65
N ASN A 474 -6.50 15.64 -34.90
CA ASN A 474 -7.39 15.30 -36.02
C ASN A 474 -7.88 13.85 -35.92
N ASP A 475 -7.00 12.91 -35.57
CA ASP A 475 -7.37 11.50 -35.43
C ASP A 475 -8.27 11.29 -34.19
N LEU A 476 -7.97 11.97 -33.10
CA LEU A 476 -8.79 11.95 -31.87
C LEU A 476 -10.20 12.52 -32.11
N LYS A 477 -10.31 13.57 -32.89
CA LYS A 477 -11.63 14.11 -33.31
C LYS A 477 -12.35 13.13 -34.23
N ALA A 478 -11.66 12.54 -35.23
CA ALA A 478 -12.26 11.62 -36.18
C ALA A 478 -12.84 10.36 -35.50
N ILE A 479 -12.15 9.79 -34.51
CA ILE A 479 -12.67 8.66 -33.74
C ILE A 479 -13.82 9.10 -32.83
N ALA A 480 -13.76 10.29 -32.22
CA ALA A 480 -14.82 10.84 -31.37
C ALA A 480 -16.11 11.10 -32.17
N ASP A 481 -16.00 11.66 -33.39
CA ASP A 481 -17.17 11.91 -34.26
C ASP A 481 -17.85 10.59 -34.67
N LYS A 482 -17.08 9.56 -34.90
CA LYS A 482 -17.61 8.25 -35.33
C LYS A 482 -18.16 7.40 -34.20
N TYR A 483 -17.46 7.38 -33.05
CA TYR A 483 -17.78 6.53 -31.88
C TYR A 483 -18.16 7.34 -30.65
N GLY A 484 -18.77 8.50 -30.80
CA GLY A 484 -19.01 9.46 -29.73
C GLY A 484 -19.82 8.96 -28.54
N PHE A 485 -20.55 7.83 -28.65
CA PHE A 485 -21.16 7.14 -27.50
C PHE A 485 -20.16 6.29 -26.73
N ASN A 486 -19.09 5.86 -27.39
CA ASN A 486 -18.03 5.02 -26.82
C ASN A 486 -16.72 5.79 -26.61
N VAL A 487 -16.60 7.00 -27.15
CA VAL A 487 -15.49 7.91 -26.86
C VAL A 487 -15.96 8.95 -25.87
N GLY A 488 -15.21 9.16 -24.83
CA GLY A 488 -15.50 10.12 -23.78
C GLY A 488 -14.23 10.81 -23.30
N LEU A 489 -14.43 11.72 -22.35
CA LEU A 489 -13.35 12.37 -21.62
C LEU A 489 -13.31 11.85 -20.19
N ASP A 490 -12.12 11.63 -19.68
CA ASP A 490 -11.91 11.32 -18.27
C ASP A 490 -11.90 12.60 -17.40
N GLY A 491 -11.63 12.44 -16.09
CA GLY A 491 -11.57 13.55 -15.14
C GLY A 491 -10.47 14.59 -15.41
N ALA A 492 -9.43 14.23 -16.18
CA ALA A 492 -8.36 15.13 -16.60
C ALA A 492 -8.61 15.80 -17.95
N GLY A 493 -9.61 15.32 -18.69
CA GLY A 493 -9.94 15.79 -20.03
C GLY A 493 -9.27 14.99 -21.16
N ASP A 494 -8.68 13.84 -20.84
CA ASP A 494 -8.06 12.95 -21.81
C ASP A 494 -9.12 12.10 -22.51
N TYR A 495 -8.90 11.85 -23.84
CA TYR A 495 -9.78 10.99 -24.62
C TYR A 495 -9.66 9.54 -24.18
N VAL A 496 -10.81 8.88 -24.00
CA VAL A 496 -10.91 7.47 -23.62
C VAL A 496 -11.91 6.76 -24.51
N TYR A 497 -11.54 5.59 -25.02
CA TYR A 497 -12.44 4.68 -25.72
C TYR A 497 -13.03 3.68 -24.73
N LEU A 498 -14.33 3.72 -24.52
CA LEU A 498 -15.12 2.81 -23.69
C LEU A 498 -15.63 1.66 -24.57
N ALA A 499 -14.87 0.59 -24.65
CA ALA A 499 -15.18 -0.50 -25.56
C ALA A 499 -16.29 -1.42 -25.01
N PRO A 500 -17.38 -1.67 -25.76
CA PRO A 500 -18.43 -2.60 -25.33
C PRO A 500 -17.92 -4.03 -25.14
N ASN A 501 -16.98 -4.45 -25.99
CA ASN A 501 -16.32 -5.75 -25.92
C ASN A 501 -14.94 -5.71 -26.60
N ARG A 502 -14.20 -6.82 -26.49
CA ARG A 502 -12.84 -6.94 -27.07
C ARG A 502 -12.83 -6.85 -28.60
N VAL A 503 -13.89 -7.34 -29.28
CA VAL A 503 -13.99 -7.29 -30.74
C VAL A 503 -14.11 -5.84 -31.19
N ASN A 504 -14.97 -5.04 -30.54
CA ASN A 504 -15.11 -3.63 -30.86
C ASN A 504 -13.81 -2.85 -30.63
N LEU A 505 -13.05 -3.19 -29.58
CA LEU A 505 -11.74 -2.61 -29.32
C LEU A 505 -10.77 -2.93 -30.48
N GLN A 506 -10.68 -4.19 -30.87
CA GLN A 506 -9.80 -4.61 -31.97
C GLN A 506 -10.17 -3.91 -33.29
N MET A 507 -11.46 -3.86 -33.62
CA MET A 507 -11.94 -3.16 -34.83
C MET A 507 -11.60 -1.66 -34.83
N ALA A 508 -11.66 -1.02 -33.63
CA ALA A 508 -11.27 0.38 -33.49
C ALA A 508 -9.76 0.56 -33.70
N GLN A 509 -8.94 -0.32 -33.13
CA GLN A 509 -7.48 -0.31 -33.29
C GLN A 509 -7.06 -0.53 -34.76
N GLU A 510 -7.67 -1.49 -35.44
CA GLU A 510 -7.41 -1.77 -36.86
C GLU A 510 -7.81 -0.59 -37.78
N ARG A 511 -8.86 0.11 -37.43
CA ARG A 511 -9.38 1.23 -38.22
C ARG A 511 -8.59 2.53 -38.00
N TYR A 512 -7.98 2.71 -36.81
CA TYR A 512 -7.22 3.88 -36.45
C TYR A 512 -5.81 3.48 -35.99
N PRO A 513 -4.97 2.99 -36.92
CA PRO A 513 -3.63 2.47 -36.60
C PRO A 513 -2.67 3.55 -36.06
N ASP A 514 -2.95 4.83 -36.34
CA ASP A 514 -2.15 5.96 -35.89
C ASP A 514 -2.54 6.41 -34.45
N ILE A 515 -3.61 5.85 -33.87
CA ILE A 515 -4.02 6.08 -32.51
C ILE A 515 -3.51 4.95 -31.61
N GLN A 516 -2.80 5.30 -30.55
CA GLN A 516 -2.42 4.36 -29.49
C GLN A 516 -3.58 4.19 -28.50
N PHE A 517 -3.94 2.94 -28.21
CA PHE A 517 -4.96 2.57 -27.22
C PHE A 517 -4.26 2.00 -25.98
N LEU A 518 -4.08 2.82 -24.95
CA LEU A 518 -3.27 2.52 -23.78
C LEU A 518 -4.11 1.90 -22.67
N GLU A 519 -3.61 0.81 -22.07
CA GLU A 519 -4.23 0.15 -20.89
C GLU A 519 -3.93 0.87 -19.59
N THR A 520 -2.80 1.56 -19.55
CA THR A 520 -2.35 2.30 -18.39
C THR A 520 -1.91 3.70 -18.82
N ARG A 521 -2.05 4.65 -17.93
CA ARG A 521 -1.38 5.94 -18.07
C ARG A 521 -0.60 6.25 -16.80
N GLU A 522 0.45 6.99 -16.93
CA GLU A 522 1.07 7.63 -15.78
C GLU A 522 0.21 8.83 -15.36
N ILE A 523 -0.05 8.95 -14.09
CA ILE A 523 -0.67 10.15 -13.53
C ILE A 523 0.35 11.27 -13.67
N ALA A 524 0.03 12.22 -14.52
CA ALA A 524 0.92 13.29 -14.91
C ALA A 524 0.89 14.44 -13.90
#